data_98f894d038e0d2b8472a0feea15da833
#
_entry.id   98f894d038e0d2b8472a0feea15da833
#
_cell.length_a   1.000
_cell.length_b   1.000
_cell.length_c   1.000
_cell.angle_alpha   90.00
_cell.angle_beta   90.00
_cell.angle_gamma   90.00
#
_symmetry.space_group_name_H-M   'P 1'
#
loop_
_entity.id
_entity.type
_entity.pdbx_description
1 polymer ?
#
loop_
_entity_poly.entity_id
_entity_poly.type
_entity_poly.pdbx_seq_one_letter_code
_entity_poly.pdbx_strand_id
1 'polypeptide(L)'
;MKQKYIIGMLLPLVLMTSGCNKKEEKKYFTLWNECASLTKLKEYVEDTTNPKSDNFIPKEDRIATFDMDGTFIGELYKTYFEYNMLEYRALDDETYVDKDPDVVAVGQNIRDFVREDKPLPSHFDMVHAHAAAKAYAGMTVSEFDKYVKDYAKKTPFGFKGMTYATSFYKPMLEVFDYLEDNDFTYYVVSGSDRYICRALTESIGVPSNRVIGMDVVLKSSNQGEEDGVNYTMQTGENLIRTDELIIKNLKTNKVKQIYQEIGKVPVLSFGNSSGDAAMHNFCLSSSYKSEAFMLIADDDVRDHANLEETAKREANWKKANYNIISMKNDFKTIYGDGVEVVPFSFE
;
A
#
# COMPACT_ATOMS: atom_id res chain seq x y z
N MET A 1 -63.19 -38.75 51.58
CA MET A 1 -61.79 -38.61 51.98
C MET A 1 -61.00 -38.34 50.73
N LYS A 2 -60.55 -37.09 50.52
CA LYS A 2 -59.71 -36.65 49.35
C LYS A 2 -58.28 -36.44 49.82
N GLN A 3 -57.39 -37.23 49.35
CA GLN A 3 -56.00 -37.21 49.62
C GLN A 3 -55.34 -36.14 48.71
N LYS A 4 -54.71 -35.14 49.29
CA LYS A 4 -53.99 -34.10 48.58
C LYS A 4 -52.51 -34.53 48.49
N TYR A 5 -52.01 -34.66 47.26
CA TYR A 5 -50.56 -34.82 47.01
C TYR A 5 -49.88 -33.43 46.88
N ILE A 6 -48.87 -33.21 47.70
CA ILE A 6 -48.02 -32.04 47.63
C ILE A 6 -46.81 -32.46 46.77
N ILE A 7 -46.70 -31.85 45.58
CA ILE A 7 -45.51 -32.01 44.71
C ILE A 7 -44.56 -30.92 45.09
N GLY A 8 -43.46 -31.35 45.71
CA GLY A 8 -42.33 -30.47 45.99
C GLY A 8 -41.53 -30.21 44.72
N MET A 9 -41.47 -28.94 44.30
CA MET A 9 -40.70 -28.47 43.15
C MET A 9 -39.29 -28.15 43.61
N LEU A 10 -38.33 -29.04 43.32
CA LEU A 10 -36.88 -28.72 43.44
C LEU A 10 -36.46 -27.87 42.25
N LEU A 11 -36.12 -26.60 42.50
CA LEU A 11 -35.41 -25.75 41.53
C LEU A 11 -33.94 -26.15 41.54
N PRO A 12 -33.32 -26.45 40.38
CA PRO A 12 -31.87 -26.56 40.31
C PRO A 12 -31.26 -25.17 40.35
N LEU A 13 -30.40 -24.94 41.33
CA LEU A 13 -29.54 -23.76 41.43
C LEU A 13 -28.46 -23.84 40.34
N VAL A 14 -28.66 -23.14 39.22
CA VAL A 14 -27.63 -23.02 38.19
C VAL A 14 -26.58 -22.01 38.70
N LEU A 15 -25.46 -22.50 39.17
CA LEU A 15 -24.26 -21.73 39.40
C LEU A 15 -23.72 -21.22 38.04
N MET A 16 -24.07 -20.01 37.70
CA MET A 16 -23.37 -19.30 36.61
C MET A 16 -21.94 -19.00 37.07
N THR A 17 -21.00 -19.85 36.67
CA THR A 17 -19.58 -19.50 36.68
C THR A 17 -19.39 -18.46 35.59
N SER A 18 -19.27 -17.19 35.96
CA SER A 18 -18.77 -16.13 35.08
C SER A 18 -17.30 -16.46 34.78
N GLY A 19 -17.09 -17.18 33.68
CA GLY A 19 -15.78 -17.34 33.10
C GLY A 19 -15.30 -15.95 32.66
N CYS A 20 -14.42 -15.36 33.42
CA CYS A 20 -13.66 -14.20 33.01
C CYS A 20 -12.74 -14.68 31.86
N ASN A 21 -13.22 -14.61 30.62
CA ASN A 21 -12.37 -14.73 29.44
C ASN A 21 -11.38 -13.55 29.52
N LYS A 22 -10.20 -13.78 30.08
CA LYS A 22 -9.06 -12.88 29.83
C LYS A 22 -8.89 -12.88 28.32
N LYS A 23 -9.30 -11.79 27.64
CA LYS A 23 -8.82 -11.52 26.28
C LYS A 23 -7.30 -11.60 26.37
N GLU A 24 -6.68 -12.50 25.61
CA GLU A 24 -5.24 -12.48 25.45
C GLU A 24 -4.89 -11.07 24.93
N GLU A 25 -3.97 -10.42 25.62
CA GLU A 25 -3.48 -9.11 25.26
C GLU A 25 -2.76 -9.25 23.90
N LYS A 26 -3.31 -8.61 22.86
CA LYS A 26 -2.73 -8.67 21.50
C LYS A 26 -1.32 -8.10 21.56
N LYS A 27 -0.34 -8.89 21.16
CA LYS A 27 1.06 -8.46 21.10
C LYS A 27 1.31 -7.87 19.72
N TYR A 28 1.74 -6.61 19.70
CA TYR A 28 2.18 -5.93 18.50
C TYR A 28 3.71 -5.93 18.39
N PHE A 29 4.20 -5.69 17.20
CA PHE A 29 5.61 -5.47 16.90
C PHE A 29 6.51 -6.66 17.28
N THR A 30 5.97 -7.87 17.10
CA THR A 30 6.71 -9.11 17.35
C THR A 30 7.86 -9.30 16.36
N LEU A 31 7.73 -8.70 15.17
CA LEU A 31 8.69 -8.73 14.06
C LEU A 31 9.65 -7.53 14.05
N TRP A 32 9.56 -6.64 15.07
CA TRP A 32 10.46 -5.51 15.26
C TRP A 32 11.50 -5.79 16.33
N ASN A 33 12.67 -5.19 16.16
CA ASN A 33 13.60 -5.00 17.26
C ASN A 33 13.18 -3.79 18.09
N GLU A 34 13.66 -3.69 19.35
CA GLU A 34 13.55 -2.46 20.10
C GLU A 34 14.43 -1.39 19.44
N CYS A 35 13.83 -0.28 18.99
CA CYS A 35 14.49 0.77 18.23
C CYS A 35 13.83 2.13 18.44
N ALA A 36 14.52 3.20 18.04
CA ALA A 36 14.05 4.57 18.24
C ALA A 36 12.78 4.87 17.45
N SER A 37 12.67 4.39 16.21
CA SER A 37 11.49 4.60 15.36
C SER A 37 10.24 3.95 15.95
N LEU A 38 10.34 2.72 16.45
CA LEU A 38 9.24 2.02 17.10
C LEU A 38 8.83 2.69 18.42
N THR A 39 9.81 3.09 19.25
CA THR A 39 9.55 3.85 20.49
C THR A 39 8.81 5.13 20.17
N LYS A 40 9.26 5.87 19.18
CA LYS A 40 8.64 7.12 18.74
C LYS A 40 7.19 6.92 18.28
N LEU A 41 6.93 5.86 17.51
CA LEU A 41 5.57 5.52 17.06
C LEU A 41 4.64 5.20 18.23
N LYS A 42 5.10 4.35 19.16
CA LYS A 42 4.32 3.97 20.34
C LYS A 42 4.00 5.19 21.21
N GLU A 43 5.01 5.99 21.57
CA GLU A 43 4.85 7.21 22.36
C GLU A 43 3.89 8.21 21.69
N TYR A 44 3.98 8.35 20.36
CA TYR A 44 3.07 9.21 19.61
C TYR A 44 1.62 8.72 19.71
N VAL A 45 1.38 7.43 19.47
CA VAL A 45 0.03 6.86 19.50
C VAL A 45 -0.55 6.92 20.93
N GLU A 46 0.23 6.52 21.93
CA GLU A 46 -0.20 6.59 23.34
C GLU A 46 -0.57 8.02 23.77
N ASP A 47 0.23 9.01 23.39
CA ASP A 47 0.00 10.41 23.73
C ASP A 47 -1.25 10.96 23.01
N THR A 48 -1.37 10.70 21.72
CA THR A 48 -2.46 11.28 20.91
C THR A 48 -3.81 10.56 21.06
N THR A 49 -3.82 9.36 21.62
CA THR A 49 -5.06 8.61 21.93
C THR A 49 -5.51 8.76 23.38
N ASN A 50 -4.66 9.28 24.27
CA ASN A 50 -4.98 9.50 25.67
C ASN A 50 -5.89 10.73 25.85
N PRO A 51 -7.16 10.57 26.32
CA PRO A 51 -8.08 11.70 26.48
C PRO A 51 -7.64 12.75 27.53
N LYS A 52 -6.59 12.44 28.31
CA LYS A 52 -6.03 13.35 29.33
C LYS A 52 -4.79 14.10 28.84
N SER A 53 -4.30 13.77 27.63
CA SER A 53 -3.16 14.46 27.04
C SER A 53 -3.58 15.76 26.38
N ASP A 54 -2.72 16.77 26.48
CA ASP A 54 -2.87 18.03 25.73
C ASP A 54 -2.75 17.81 24.20
N ASN A 55 -2.21 16.69 23.79
CA ASN A 55 -2.04 16.28 22.39
C ASN A 55 -3.14 15.31 21.91
N PHE A 56 -4.22 15.12 22.70
CA PHE A 56 -5.30 14.22 22.30
C PHE A 56 -5.90 14.61 20.94
N ILE A 57 -6.02 13.62 20.06
CA ILE A 57 -6.64 13.77 18.74
C ILE A 57 -7.97 13.00 18.75
N PRO A 58 -9.10 13.64 18.38
CA PRO A 58 -10.37 12.94 18.18
C PRO A 58 -10.23 11.79 17.16
N LYS A 59 -10.97 10.70 17.37
CA LYS A 59 -10.90 9.50 16.51
C LYS A 59 -11.07 9.81 15.03
N GLU A 60 -12.01 10.68 14.68
CA GLU A 60 -12.31 11.11 13.31
C GLU A 60 -11.18 11.87 12.63
N ASP A 61 -10.19 12.38 13.39
CA ASP A 61 -9.04 13.13 12.89
C ASP A 61 -7.73 12.32 12.94
N ARG A 62 -7.78 11.08 13.46
CA ARG A 62 -6.62 10.16 13.48
C ARG A 62 -6.41 9.54 12.12
N ILE A 63 -5.89 10.30 11.18
CA ILE A 63 -5.63 9.87 9.80
C ILE A 63 -4.14 9.58 9.60
N ALA A 64 -3.83 8.37 9.12
CA ALA A 64 -2.48 7.98 8.69
C ALA A 64 -2.44 7.77 7.18
N THR A 65 -1.36 8.16 6.52
CA THR A 65 -1.13 7.92 5.10
C THR A 65 0.13 7.10 4.89
N PHE A 66 0.05 6.13 3.99
CA PHE A 66 1.15 5.24 3.64
C PHE A 66 1.39 5.28 2.14
N ASP A 67 2.62 5.49 1.72
CA ASP A 67 3.03 5.05 0.39
C ASP A 67 3.01 3.51 0.35
N MET A 68 3.04 2.93 -0.85
CA MET A 68 2.94 1.48 -1.03
C MET A 68 4.30 0.83 -1.32
N ASP A 69 4.84 1.10 -2.51
CA ASP A 69 6.05 0.46 -3.02
C ASP A 69 7.28 0.93 -2.23
N GLY A 70 8.00 0.00 -1.62
CA GLY A 70 9.13 0.30 -0.74
C GLY A 70 8.76 0.80 0.66
N THR A 71 7.45 0.89 0.99
CA THR A 71 6.97 1.30 2.31
C THR A 71 6.38 0.13 3.11
N PHE A 72 5.52 -0.68 2.49
CA PHE A 72 4.99 -1.93 3.07
C PHE A 72 4.88 -3.08 2.07
N ILE A 73 5.08 -2.81 0.79
CA ILE A 73 5.34 -3.80 -0.27
C ILE A 73 6.77 -3.61 -0.73
N GLY A 74 7.47 -4.69 -1.06
CA GLY A 74 8.83 -4.65 -1.59
C GLY A 74 8.94 -3.76 -2.82
N GLU A 75 9.91 -2.84 -2.82
CA GLU A 75 10.23 -2.03 -3.99
C GLU A 75 10.79 -2.90 -5.12
N LEU A 76 11.37 -4.08 -4.76
CA LEU A 76 11.78 -5.12 -5.69
C LEU A 76 12.82 -4.61 -6.71
N TYR A 77 13.93 -4.14 -6.17
CA TYR A 77 15.06 -3.62 -6.96
C TYR A 77 15.33 -4.55 -8.19
N LYS A 78 15.47 -4.04 -9.40
CA LYS A 78 15.75 -2.64 -9.80
C LYS A 78 14.50 -1.81 -10.11
N THR A 79 13.31 -2.39 -10.11
CA THR A 79 12.07 -1.68 -10.40
C THR A 79 10.88 -2.37 -9.76
N TYR A 80 9.78 -1.64 -9.62
CA TYR A 80 8.59 -2.09 -8.90
C TYR A 80 7.64 -2.93 -9.77
N PHE A 81 6.65 -3.50 -9.10
CA PHE A 81 5.60 -4.33 -9.68
C PHE A 81 4.97 -3.70 -10.95
N GLU A 82 4.55 -2.44 -10.88
CA GLU A 82 3.84 -1.77 -11.98
C GLU A 82 4.70 -1.69 -13.25
N TYR A 83 6.00 -1.41 -13.13
CA TYR A 83 6.93 -1.36 -14.26
C TYR A 83 7.16 -2.75 -14.85
N ASN A 84 7.38 -3.75 -14.00
CA ASN A 84 7.59 -5.13 -14.45
C ASN A 84 6.33 -5.68 -15.16
N MET A 85 5.13 -5.35 -14.65
CA MET A 85 3.87 -5.75 -15.26
C MET A 85 3.67 -5.07 -16.62
N LEU A 86 4.04 -3.79 -16.77
CA LEU A 86 3.97 -3.09 -18.06
C LEU A 86 5.01 -3.63 -19.05
N GLU A 87 6.25 -3.92 -18.63
CA GLU A 87 7.24 -4.58 -19.48
C GLU A 87 6.68 -5.88 -20.04
N TYR A 88 6.13 -6.73 -19.18
CA TYR A 88 5.52 -8.00 -19.60
C TYR A 88 4.36 -7.76 -20.58
N ARG A 89 3.44 -6.86 -20.27
CA ARG A 89 2.30 -6.52 -21.14
C ARG A 89 2.77 -6.08 -22.52
N ALA A 90 3.74 -5.17 -22.54
CA ALA A 90 4.26 -4.59 -23.78
C ALA A 90 4.97 -5.60 -24.68
N LEU A 91 5.79 -6.48 -24.10
CA LEU A 91 6.75 -7.26 -24.86
C LEU A 91 6.42 -8.76 -24.93
N ASP A 92 5.90 -9.33 -23.84
CA ASP A 92 5.79 -10.79 -23.69
C ASP A 92 4.35 -11.30 -23.61
N ASP A 93 3.36 -10.44 -23.38
CA ASP A 93 1.95 -10.83 -23.30
C ASP A 93 1.38 -11.03 -24.71
N GLU A 94 1.12 -12.28 -25.07
CA GLU A 94 0.53 -12.65 -26.37
C GLU A 94 -0.95 -12.24 -26.48
N THR A 95 -1.62 -11.96 -25.36
CA THR A 95 -3.03 -11.49 -25.37
C THR A 95 -3.17 -10.02 -25.73
N TYR A 96 -2.07 -9.25 -25.72
CA TYR A 96 -2.03 -7.88 -26.21
C TYR A 96 -1.72 -7.88 -27.71
N VAL A 97 -2.75 -8.09 -28.50
CA VAL A 97 -2.68 -7.98 -29.96
C VAL A 97 -2.68 -6.50 -30.37
N ASP A 98 -2.18 -6.18 -31.57
CA ASP A 98 -2.10 -4.81 -32.10
C ASP A 98 -1.45 -3.81 -31.13
N LYS A 99 -0.31 -4.21 -30.57
CA LYS A 99 0.43 -3.47 -29.55
C LYS A 99 0.72 -2.04 -29.98
N ASP A 100 0.33 -1.06 -29.15
CA ASP A 100 0.65 0.36 -29.36
C ASP A 100 2.18 0.55 -29.37
N PRO A 101 2.77 1.19 -30.41
CA PRO A 101 4.22 1.38 -30.50
C PRO A 101 4.83 2.15 -29.34
N ASP A 102 4.11 3.10 -28.75
CA ASP A 102 4.58 3.86 -27.57
C ASP A 102 4.67 2.95 -26.36
N VAL A 103 3.69 2.06 -26.18
CA VAL A 103 3.68 1.06 -25.09
C VAL A 103 4.87 0.10 -25.23
N VAL A 104 5.12 -0.38 -26.47
CA VAL A 104 6.28 -1.24 -26.76
C VAL A 104 7.60 -0.54 -26.46
N ALA A 105 7.74 0.72 -26.88
CA ALA A 105 8.96 1.50 -26.62
C ALA A 105 9.20 1.72 -25.12
N VAL A 106 8.15 1.97 -24.34
CA VAL A 106 8.25 2.10 -22.88
C VAL A 106 8.61 0.78 -22.23
N GLY A 107 8.00 -0.33 -22.66
CA GLY A 107 8.38 -1.67 -22.21
C GLY A 107 9.85 -2.00 -22.48
N GLN A 108 10.36 -1.63 -23.65
CA GLN A 108 11.77 -1.81 -24.00
C GLN A 108 12.70 -0.96 -23.11
N ASN A 109 12.34 0.31 -22.81
CA ASN A 109 13.11 1.14 -21.88
C ASN A 109 13.19 0.50 -20.48
N ILE A 110 12.09 -0.06 -19.98
CA ILE A 110 12.08 -0.76 -18.70
C ILE A 110 12.98 -2.01 -18.76
N ARG A 111 12.87 -2.80 -19.81
CA ARG A 111 13.70 -4.01 -20.01
C ARG A 111 15.18 -3.67 -20.04
N ASP A 112 15.55 -2.66 -20.80
CA ASP A 112 16.94 -2.19 -20.92
C ASP A 112 17.47 -1.68 -19.58
N PHE A 113 16.65 -0.94 -18.82
CA PHE A 113 17.00 -0.48 -17.48
C PHE A 113 17.23 -1.64 -16.50
N VAL A 114 16.30 -2.61 -16.48
CA VAL A 114 16.34 -3.73 -15.53
C VAL A 114 17.48 -4.70 -15.86
N ARG A 115 17.66 -5.03 -17.14
CA ARG A 115 18.58 -6.10 -17.57
C ARG A 115 19.97 -5.62 -17.98
N GLU A 116 20.09 -4.37 -18.46
CA GLU A 116 21.31 -3.86 -19.06
C GLU A 116 21.84 -2.59 -18.33
N ASP A 117 21.24 -2.18 -17.23
CA ASP A 117 21.58 -0.98 -16.45
C ASP A 117 21.57 0.32 -17.28
N LYS A 118 20.82 0.36 -18.39
CA LYS A 118 20.66 1.59 -19.16
C LYS A 118 19.78 2.59 -18.40
N PRO A 119 20.13 3.90 -18.38
CA PRO A 119 19.33 4.88 -17.69
C PRO A 119 17.94 5.05 -18.34
N LEU A 120 16.92 5.21 -17.52
CA LEU A 120 15.60 5.59 -18.00
C LEU A 120 15.61 7.02 -18.56
N PRO A 121 14.78 7.32 -19.58
CA PRO A 121 14.60 8.68 -20.08
C PRO A 121 14.20 9.67 -18.99
N SER A 122 14.48 10.95 -19.18
CA SER A 122 14.01 12.01 -18.28
C SER A 122 12.47 12.02 -18.23
N HIS A 123 11.90 12.34 -17.05
CA HIS A 123 10.44 12.35 -16.83
C HIS A 123 9.75 11.03 -17.11
N PHE A 124 10.44 9.91 -16.95
CA PHE A 124 9.93 8.59 -17.27
C PHE A 124 8.65 8.24 -16.52
N ASP A 125 8.46 8.74 -15.31
CA ASP A 125 7.21 8.54 -14.55
C ASP A 125 5.95 8.94 -15.34
N MET A 126 5.99 10.04 -16.08
CA MET A 126 4.87 10.49 -16.91
C MET A 126 4.76 9.68 -18.20
N VAL A 127 5.89 9.36 -18.84
CA VAL A 127 5.94 8.51 -20.03
C VAL A 127 5.35 7.14 -19.72
N HIS A 128 5.76 6.54 -18.61
CA HIS A 128 5.22 5.29 -18.10
C HIS A 128 3.71 5.39 -17.82
N ALA A 129 3.26 6.44 -17.14
CA ALA A 129 1.85 6.59 -16.77
C ALA A 129 0.92 6.63 -18.01
N HIS A 130 1.32 7.36 -19.06
CA HIS A 130 0.56 7.38 -20.33
C HIS A 130 0.59 6.02 -21.03
N ALA A 131 1.74 5.35 -21.06
CA ALA A 131 1.83 4.02 -21.65
C ALA A 131 0.99 2.99 -20.89
N ALA A 132 0.97 3.05 -19.56
CA ALA A 132 0.13 2.18 -18.73
C ALA A 132 -1.36 2.42 -18.95
N ALA A 133 -1.80 3.68 -19.11
CA ALA A 133 -3.18 3.99 -19.47
C ALA A 133 -3.56 3.33 -20.80
N LYS A 134 -2.73 3.48 -21.84
CA LYS A 134 -2.94 2.86 -23.17
C LYS A 134 -2.91 1.33 -23.14
N ALA A 135 -1.95 0.73 -22.43
CA ALA A 135 -1.71 -0.71 -22.43
C ALA A 135 -2.91 -1.52 -21.91
N TYR A 136 -3.71 -0.94 -21.03
CA TYR A 136 -4.84 -1.57 -20.38
C TYR A 136 -6.18 -0.91 -20.71
N ALA A 137 -6.21 -0.01 -21.70
CA ALA A 137 -7.45 0.60 -22.20
C ALA A 137 -8.37 -0.48 -22.79
N GLY A 138 -9.67 -0.28 -22.61
CA GLY A 138 -10.71 -1.22 -23.05
C GLY A 138 -10.99 -2.36 -22.09
N MET A 139 -10.12 -2.66 -21.13
CA MET A 139 -10.40 -3.64 -20.07
C MET A 139 -11.47 -3.07 -19.12
N THR A 140 -12.42 -3.91 -18.71
CA THR A 140 -13.25 -3.60 -17.55
C THR A 140 -12.39 -3.53 -16.29
N VAL A 141 -12.86 -2.81 -15.26
CA VAL A 141 -12.17 -2.76 -13.96
C VAL A 141 -11.95 -4.18 -13.39
N SER A 142 -12.91 -5.08 -13.58
CA SER A 142 -12.82 -6.46 -13.12
C SER A 142 -11.80 -7.30 -13.91
N GLU A 143 -11.72 -7.12 -15.23
CA GLU A 143 -10.71 -7.79 -16.05
C GLU A 143 -9.31 -7.31 -15.71
N PHE A 144 -9.14 -6.00 -15.47
CA PHE A 144 -7.86 -5.46 -15.05
C PHE A 144 -7.45 -5.95 -13.65
N ASP A 145 -8.37 -5.98 -12.67
CA ASP A 145 -8.12 -6.57 -11.35
C ASP A 145 -7.65 -8.03 -11.47
N LYS A 146 -8.33 -8.81 -12.28
CA LYS A 146 -7.92 -10.20 -12.55
C LYS A 146 -6.54 -10.28 -13.19
N TYR A 147 -6.25 -9.42 -14.18
CA TYR A 147 -4.96 -9.37 -14.85
C TYR A 147 -3.82 -9.07 -13.86
N VAL A 148 -4.00 -8.07 -13.00
CA VAL A 148 -3.05 -7.71 -11.94
C VAL A 148 -2.80 -8.91 -11.00
N LYS A 149 -3.87 -9.55 -10.52
CA LYS A 149 -3.79 -10.70 -9.61
C LYS A 149 -3.12 -11.92 -10.27
N ASP A 150 -3.35 -12.15 -11.55
CA ASP A 150 -2.71 -13.24 -12.28
C ASP A 150 -1.22 -12.97 -12.50
N TYR A 151 -0.84 -11.74 -12.86
CA TYR A 151 0.57 -11.36 -12.95
C TYR A 151 1.28 -11.42 -11.58
N ALA A 152 0.61 -11.02 -10.52
CA ALA A 152 1.14 -11.02 -9.16
C ALA A 152 1.48 -12.42 -8.61
N LYS A 153 1.04 -13.51 -9.25
CA LYS A 153 1.44 -14.89 -8.92
C LYS A 153 2.87 -15.23 -9.36
N LYS A 154 3.48 -14.39 -10.20
CA LYS A 154 4.87 -14.59 -10.65
C LYS A 154 5.84 -14.28 -9.51
N THR A 155 7.00 -14.95 -9.56
CA THR A 155 8.12 -14.67 -8.66
C THR A 155 8.84 -13.41 -9.12
N PRO A 156 9.12 -12.44 -8.22
CA PRO A 156 9.94 -11.27 -8.54
C PRO A 156 11.37 -11.67 -8.92
N PHE A 157 11.98 -10.94 -9.85
CA PHE A 157 13.40 -11.12 -10.17
C PHE A 157 14.27 -10.92 -8.92
N GLY A 158 15.30 -11.73 -8.77
CA GLY A 158 16.21 -11.63 -7.64
C GLY A 158 15.70 -12.24 -6.32
N PHE A 159 14.56 -12.95 -6.34
CA PHE A 159 14.01 -13.61 -5.15
C PHE A 159 13.61 -15.06 -5.41
N LYS A 160 13.56 -15.85 -4.33
CA LYS A 160 12.91 -17.15 -4.25
C LYS A 160 12.00 -17.23 -3.03
N GLY A 161 11.00 -18.10 -3.08
CA GLY A 161 10.10 -18.35 -1.94
C GLY A 161 9.00 -17.31 -1.76
N MET A 162 8.88 -16.31 -2.63
CA MET A 162 7.75 -15.38 -2.64
C MET A 162 7.24 -15.10 -4.05
N THR A 163 6.06 -14.52 -4.14
CA THR A 163 5.48 -13.94 -5.35
C THR A 163 5.29 -12.44 -5.15
N TYR A 164 5.00 -11.70 -6.23
CA TYR A 164 4.61 -10.29 -6.08
C TYR A 164 3.42 -10.12 -5.11
N ALA A 165 2.44 -11.02 -5.15
CA ALA A 165 1.28 -11.00 -4.25
C ALA A 165 1.62 -11.20 -2.77
N THR A 166 2.81 -11.65 -2.42
CA THR A 166 3.24 -11.93 -1.04
C THR A 166 4.44 -11.10 -0.59
N SER A 167 4.91 -10.17 -1.42
CA SER A 167 6.11 -9.35 -1.18
C SER A 167 5.89 -8.21 -0.17
N PHE A 168 5.13 -8.46 0.89
CA PHE A 168 4.88 -7.48 1.94
C PHE A 168 6.01 -7.45 2.97
N TYR A 169 6.39 -6.26 3.41
CA TYR A 169 7.23 -6.07 4.59
C TYR A 169 6.43 -6.42 5.84
N LYS A 170 6.61 -7.63 6.35
CA LYS A 170 5.79 -8.17 7.45
C LYS A 170 5.75 -7.29 8.69
N PRO A 171 6.87 -6.64 9.12
CA PRO A 171 6.82 -5.72 10.25
C PRO A 171 5.90 -4.51 10.02
N MET A 172 5.80 -4.01 8.78
CA MET A 172 4.93 -2.87 8.49
C MET A 172 3.44 -3.23 8.54
N LEU A 173 3.06 -4.49 8.33
CA LEU A 173 1.68 -4.93 8.53
C LEU A 173 1.26 -4.86 10.01
N GLU A 174 2.19 -5.10 10.95
CA GLU A 174 1.93 -4.92 12.38
C GLU A 174 1.65 -3.44 12.75
N VAL A 175 2.18 -2.49 11.94
CA VAL A 175 1.85 -1.06 12.11
C VAL A 175 0.39 -0.79 11.75
N PHE A 176 -0.14 -1.39 10.67
CA PHE A 176 -1.56 -1.27 10.31
C PHE A 176 -2.46 -1.77 11.43
N ASP A 177 -2.21 -2.99 11.90
CA ASP A 177 -2.96 -3.60 13.01
C ASP A 177 -2.93 -2.72 14.27
N TYR A 178 -1.76 -2.20 14.62
CA TYR A 178 -1.58 -1.35 15.80
C TYR A 178 -2.35 -0.04 15.68
N LEU A 179 -2.31 0.60 14.50
CA LEU A 179 -3.02 1.85 14.25
C LEU A 179 -4.54 1.65 14.26
N GLU A 180 -5.06 0.58 13.62
CA GLU A 180 -6.49 0.29 13.63
C GLU A 180 -7.02 0.01 15.05
N ASP A 181 -6.30 -0.77 15.85
CA ASP A 181 -6.69 -1.07 17.23
C ASP A 181 -6.59 0.15 18.16
N ASN A 182 -5.92 1.23 17.72
CA ASN A 182 -5.89 2.55 18.38
C ASN A 182 -6.78 3.59 17.69
N ASP A 183 -7.78 3.14 16.93
CA ASP A 183 -8.78 3.98 16.27
C ASP A 183 -8.22 4.97 15.23
N PHE A 184 -7.07 4.67 14.63
CA PHE A 184 -6.61 5.38 13.44
C PHE A 184 -7.27 4.84 12.18
N THR A 185 -7.57 5.73 11.24
CA THR A 185 -7.92 5.35 9.87
C THR A 185 -6.71 5.58 8.98
N TYR A 186 -6.18 4.52 8.37
CA TYR A 186 -5.09 4.66 7.43
C TYR A 186 -5.57 4.60 5.98
N TYR A 187 -4.82 5.27 5.10
CA TYR A 187 -5.01 5.31 3.65
C TYR A 187 -3.70 4.96 2.96
N VAL A 188 -3.79 4.16 1.91
CA VAL A 188 -2.69 3.93 0.97
C VAL A 188 -2.70 5.04 -0.07
N VAL A 189 -1.56 5.71 -0.27
CA VAL A 189 -1.40 6.85 -1.19
C VAL A 189 -0.19 6.60 -2.08
N SER A 190 -0.40 5.87 -3.16
CA SER A 190 0.65 5.37 -4.05
C SER A 190 0.81 6.18 -5.34
N GLY A 191 2.02 6.18 -5.88
CA GLY A 191 2.30 6.62 -7.26
C GLY A 191 1.87 5.62 -8.32
N SER A 192 1.65 4.37 -7.94
CA SER A 192 1.17 3.29 -8.81
C SER A 192 -0.33 3.41 -9.10
N ASP A 193 -0.80 2.71 -10.14
CA ASP A 193 -2.21 2.69 -10.54
C ASP A 193 -3.11 2.24 -9.37
N ARG A 194 -4.18 3.00 -9.13
CA ARG A 194 -5.15 2.75 -8.04
C ARG A 194 -5.69 1.32 -8.03
N TYR A 195 -5.96 0.76 -9.21
CA TYR A 195 -6.53 -0.59 -9.33
C TYR A 195 -5.47 -1.67 -9.11
N ILE A 196 -4.21 -1.41 -9.48
CA ILE A 196 -3.07 -2.26 -9.09
C ILE A 196 -2.96 -2.27 -7.56
N CYS A 197 -2.93 -1.09 -6.93
CA CYS A 197 -2.84 -0.98 -5.48
C CYS A 197 -3.97 -1.72 -4.77
N ARG A 198 -5.22 -1.58 -5.25
CA ARG A 198 -6.39 -2.29 -4.70
C ARG A 198 -6.25 -3.80 -4.81
N ALA A 199 -5.87 -4.29 -6.00
CA ALA A 199 -5.71 -5.73 -6.25
C ALA A 199 -4.63 -6.37 -5.36
N LEU A 200 -3.49 -5.69 -5.16
CA LEU A 200 -2.40 -6.19 -4.33
C LEU A 200 -2.74 -6.14 -2.84
N THR A 201 -3.38 -5.07 -2.38
CA THR A 201 -3.63 -4.84 -0.94
C THR A 201 -4.88 -5.53 -0.41
N GLU A 202 -5.73 -6.09 -1.29
CA GLU A 202 -6.93 -6.85 -0.88
C GLU A 202 -6.58 -8.01 0.05
N SER A 203 -5.48 -8.73 -0.24
CA SER A 203 -5.06 -9.90 0.53
C SER A 203 -4.65 -9.59 1.98
N ILE A 204 -4.33 -8.35 2.29
CA ILE A 204 -4.01 -7.86 3.64
C ILE A 204 -5.15 -7.06 4.26
N GLY A 205 -6.32 -7.05 3.64
CA GLY A 205 -7.54 -6.48 4.21
C GLY A 205 -7.69 -4.97 4.08
N VAL A 206 -6.86 -4.28 3.26
CA VAL A 206 -7.03 -2.83 3.03
C VAL A 206 -8.33 -2.57 2.27
N PRO A 207 -9.26 -1.78 2.82
CA PRO A 207 -10.50 -1.44 2.13
C PRO A 207 -10.23 -0.65 0.84
N SER A 208 -10.84 -1.04 -0.28
CA SER A 208 -10.62 -0.41 -1.59
C SER A 208 -10.89 1.11 -1.61
N ASN A 209 -11.79 1.59 -0.76
CA ASN A 209 -12.09 3.02 -0.60
C ASN A 209 -11.04 3.78 0.23
N ARG A 210 -10.02 3.10 0.74
CA ARG A 210 -8.86 3.70 1.42
C ARG A 210 -7.59 3.65 0.56
N VAL A 211 -7.73 3.42 -0.74
CA VAL A 211 -6.61 3.35 -1.70
C VAL A 211 -6.71 4.49 -2.71
N ILE A 212 -5.72 5.38 -2.66
CA ILE A 212 -5.53 6.53 -3.53
C ILE A 212 -4.29 6.25 -4.39
N GLY A 213 -4.40 6.38 -5.70
CA GLY A 213 -3.31 6.06 -6.63
C GLY A 213 -3.32 6.92 -7.89
N MET A 214 -2.44 6.60 -8.82
CA MET A 214 -2.55 7.07 -10.20
C MET A 214 -3.92 6.67 -10.74
N ASP A 215 -4.55 7.51 -11.54
CA ASP A 215 -5.90 7.26 -12.00
C ASP A 215 -6.08 7.54 -13.48
N VAL A 216 -7.00 6.81 -14.11
CA VAL A 216 -7.38 6.94 -15.52
C VAL A 216 -8.88 7.19 -15.62
N VAL A 217 -9.30 7.81 -16.70
CA VAL A 217 -10.73 8.01 -16.96
C VAL A 217 -11.40 6.66 -17.16
N LEU A 218 -12.55 6.49 -16.52
CA LEU A 218 -13.46 5.36 -16.73
C LEU A 218 -14.68 5.81 -17.50
N LYS A 219 -15.21 4.91 -18.31
CA LYS A 219 -16.50 5.08 -18.97
C LYS A 219 -17.36 3.82 -18.87
N SER A 220 -18.67 3.95 -19.08
CA SER A 220 -19.52 2.77 -19.16
C SER A 220 -19.24 1.97 -20.44
N SER A 221 -19.38 0.66 -20.39
CA SER A 221 -19.06 -0.25 -21.51
C SER A 221 -19.84 0.04 -22.79
N ASN A 222 -21.01 0.66 -22.70
CA ASN A 222 -21.83 1.01 -23.85
C ASN A 222 -21.91 2.53 -24.12
N GLN A 223 -21.15 3.34 -23.38
CA GLN A 223 -21.17 4.81 -23.49
C GLN A 223 -20.63 5.30 -24.85
N GLY A 224 -19.72 4.56 -25.49
CA GLY A 224 -19.09 4.98 -26.75
C GLY A 224 -18.30 6.27 -26.59
N GLU A 225 -18.50 7.21 -27.47
CA GLU A 225 -17.85 8.54 -27.48
C GLU A 225 -18.72 9.64 -26.83
N GLU A 226 -19.88 9.27 -26.27
CA GLU A 226 -20.75 10.24 -25.61
C GLU A 226 -20.15 10.67 -24.28
N ASP A 227 -20.25 11.96 -23.93
CA ASP A 227 -19.84 12.47 -22.64
C ASP A 227 -20.72 11.90 -21.53
N GLY A 228 -20.11 11.50 -20.41
CA GLY A 228 -20.81 10.91 -19.26
C GLY A 228 -21.92 11.78 -18.68
N VAL A 229 -21.88 13.11 -18.89
CA VAL A 229 -22.97 14.02 -18.47
C VAL A 229 -24.26 13.81 -19.29
N ASN A 230 -24.12 13.27 -20.49
CA ASN A 230 -25.25 12.99 -21.39
C ASN A 230 -25.64 11.51 -21.42
N TYR A 231 -24.81 10.63 -20.88
CA TYR A 231 -25.02 9.19 -20.88
C TYR A 231 -25.49 8.69 -19.51
N THR A 232 -26.54 7.88 -19.50
CA THR A 232 -27.01 7.21 -18.28
C THR A 232 -26.64 5.73 -18.34
N MET A 233 -25.67 5.32 -17.52
CA MET A 233 -25.26 3.93 -17.37
C MET A 233 -26.45 3.02 -17.02
N GLN A 234 -26.60 1.92 -17.74
CA GLN A 234 -27.69 0.97 -17.54
C GLN A 234 -27.30 -0.20 -16.64
N THR A 235 -28.30 -0.85 -16.06
CA THR A 235 -28.08 -2.07 -15.26
C THR A 235 -27.44 -3.16 -16.12
N GLY A 236 -26.33 -3.73 -15.61
CA GLY A 236 -25.57 -4.78 -16.30
C GLY A 236 -24.40 -4.28 -17.14
N GLU A 237 -24.24 -2.98 -17.30
CA GLU A 237 -23.02 -2.40 -17.88
C GLU A 237 -21.86 -2.42 -16.88
N ASN A 238 -20.64 -2.41 -17.41
CA ASN A 238 -19.41 -2.38 -16.62
C ASN A 238 -18.67 -1.05 -16.81
N LEU A 239 -17.86 -0.67 -15.86
CA LEU A 239 -16.88 0.41 -16.04
C LEU A 239 -15.65 -0.16 -16.77
N ILE A 240 -15.24 0.50 -17.83
CA ILE A 240 -14.05 0.20 -18.61
C ILE A 240 -13.01 1.31 -18.47
N ARG A 241 -11.75 0.93 -18.51
CA ARG A 241 -10.59 1.84 -18.50
C ARG A 241 -10.44 2.48 -19.89
N THR A 242 -10.11 3.75 -19.89
CA THR A 242 -9.71 4.45 -21.13
C THR A 242 -8.18 4.62 -21.16
N ASP A 243 -7.67 5.15 -22.26
CA ASP A 243 -6.27 5.55 -22.42
C ASP A 243 -5.95 6.96 -21.88
N GLU A 244 -6.94 7.62 -21.30
CA GLU A 244 -6.80 8.97 -20.76
C GLU A 244 -6.35 8.94 -19.30
N LEU A 245 -5.14 9.49 -19.04
CA LEU A 245 -4.58 9.66 -17.71
C LEU A 245 -5.22 10.85 -17.00
N ILE A 246 -5.84 10.63 -15.85
CA ILE A 246 -6.34 11.71 -14.99
C ILE A 246 -5.17 12.35 -14.22
N ILE A 247 -4.36 11.51 -13.54
CA ILE A 247 -3.28 12.00 -12.70
C ILE A 247 -2.23 10.91 -12.45
N LYS A 248 -0.93 11.28 -12.54
CA LYS A 248 0.17 10.52 -11.91
C LYS A 248 0.32 11.01 -10.48
N ASN A 249 0.05 10.15 -9.52
CA ASN A 249 -0.08 10.50 -8.09
C ASN A 249 1.27 10.55 -7.37
N LEU A 250 2.15 11.46 -7.78
CA LEU A 250 3.50 11.65 -7.19
C LEU A 250 3.66 13.06 -6.60
N LYS A 251 4.50 13.19 -5.58
CA LYS A 251 4.88 14.48 -4.97
C LYS A 251 3.65 15.29 -4.54
N THR A 252 3.52 16.53 -5.02
CA THR A 252 2.38 17.41 -4.67
C THR A 252 1.03 16.85 -5.13
N ASN A 253 1.01 15.99 -6.15
CA ASN A 253 -0.23 15.33 -6.56
C ASN A 253 -0.77 14.38 -5.47
N LYS A 254 0.10 13.72 -4.69
CA LYS A 254 -0.34 12.95 -3.49
C LYS A 254 -1.10 13.84 -2.53
N VAL A 255 -0.60 15.03 -2.23
CA VAL A 255 -1.25 16.01 -1.34
C VAL A 255 -2.63 16.44 -1.87
N LYS A 256 -2.71 16.75 -3.17
CA LYS A 256 -3.99 17.12 -3.81
C LYS A 256 -5.02 16.01 -3.67
N GLN A 257 -4.63 14.76 -3.97
CA GLN A 257 -5.54 13.62 -3.90
C GLN A 257 -5.95 13.30 -2.45
N ILE A 258 -5.03 13.39 -1.49
CA ILE A 258 -5.36 13.25 -0.06
C ILE A 258 -6.45 14.26 0.32
N TYR A 259 -6.26 15.54 -0.04
CA TYR A 259 -7.23 16.57 0.33
C TYR A 259 -8.57 16.39 -0.40
N GLN A 260 -8.56 15.99 -1.66
CA GLN A 260 -9.78 15.78 -2.44
C GLN A 260 -10.60 14.56 -1.97
N GLU A 261 -9.93 13.46 -1.62
CA GLU A 261 -10.61 12.20 -1.29
C GLU A 261 -10.88 12.02 0.22
N ILE A 262 -10.02 12.58 1.08
CA ILE A 262 -10.14 12.45 2.54
C ILE A 262 -10.73 13.72 3.17
N GLY A 263 -10.41 14.91 2.64
CA GLY A 263 -10.86 16.20 3.14
C GLY A 263 -10.20 16.63 4.46
N LYS A 264 -9.15 15.93 4.91
CA LYS A 264 -8.46 16.18 6.18
C LYS A 264 -6.94 16.15 5.98
N VAL A 265 -6.21 16.84 6.86
CA VAL A 265 -4.75 16.75 6.94
C VAL A 265 -4.40 15.53 7.77
N PRO A 266 -3.60 14.59 7.27
CA PRO A 266 -3.12 13.44 8.05
C PRO A 266 -2.28 13.86 9.26
N VAL A 267 -2.23 13.02 10.27
CA VAL A 267 -1.42 13.23 11.48
C VAL A 267 -0.26 12.23 11.58
N LEU A 268 -0.28 11.18 10.76
CA LEU A 268 0.83 10.25 10.55
C LEU A 268 1.05 10.05 9.06
N SER A 269 2.32 9.91 8.66
CA SER A 269 2.69 9.66 7.26
C SER A 269 3.90 8.75 7.18
N PHE A 270 3.81 7.73 6.30
CA PHE A 270 4.86 6.73 6.07
C PHE A 270 5.20 6.70 4.57
N GLY A 271 6.48 6.62 4.26
CA GLY A 271 6.97 6.56 2.88
C GLY A 271 8.42 6.08 2.82
N ASN A 272 9.01 6.04 1.63
CA ASN A 272 10.38 5.56 1.42
C ASN A 272 11.19 6.41 0.46
N SER A 273 10.57 7.30 -0.28
CA SER A 273 11.21 8.02 -1.38
C SER A 273 11.00 9.53 -1.37
N SER A 274 11.72 10.24 -2.21
CA SER A 274 11.50 11.69 -2.41
C SER A 274 10.13 12.01 -3.00
N GLY A 275 9.45 11.02 -3.57
CA GLY A 275 8.07 11.11 -4.04
C GLY A 275 7.07 11.39 -2.92
N ASP A 276 7.43 11.03 -1.67
CA ASP A 276 6.57 11.11 -0.48
C ASP A 276 6.80 12.38 0.33
N ALA A 277 7.90 13.10 0.08
CA ALA A 277 8.27 14.28 0.87
C ALA A 277 7.14 15.33 0.94
N ALA A 278 6.39 15.55 -0.14
CA ALA A 278 5.26 16.45 -0.13
C ALA A 278 4.12 15.97 0.78
N MET A 279 3.84 14.64 0.80
CA MET A 279 2.86 14.02 1.68
C MET A 279 3.29 14.15 3.14
N HIS A 280 4.56 13.93 3.46
CA HIS A 280 5.12 14.11 4.79
C HIS A 280 5.03 15.57 5.26
N ASN A 281 5.44 16.53 4.41
CA ASN A 281 5.34 17.95 4.73
C ASN A 281 3.88 18.39 4.95
N PHE A 282 2.93 17.83 4.21
CA PHE A 282 1.52 18.08 4.40
C PHE A 282 1.04 17.53 5.75
N CYS A 283 1.43 16.31 6.11
CA CYS A 283 1.17 15.73 7.42
C CYS A 283 1.74 16.62 8.55
N LEU A 284 3.01 17.04 8.44
CA LEU A 284 3.68 17.88 9.43
C LEU A 284 3.11 19.31 9.50
N SER A 285 2.27 19.73 8.56
CA SER A 285 1.53 20.98 8.61
C SER A 285 0.20 20.89 9.39
N SER A 286 -0.11 19.71 9.93
CA SER A 286 -1.32 19.51 10.74
C SER A 286 -1.37 20.47 11.95
N SER A 287 -2.57 20.88 12.34
CA SER A 287 -2.80 21.62 13.59
C SER A 287 -2.67 20.73 14.84
N TYR A 288 -2.73 19.41 14.66
CA TYR A 288 -2.46 18.43 15.71
C TYR A 288 -0.97 18.05 15.74
N LYS A 289 -0.54 17.45 16.84
CA LYS A 289 0.76 16.75 16.88
C LYS A 289 0.80 15.72 15.74
N SER A 290 1.88 15.74 14.96
CA SER A 290 2.01 14.89 13.78
C SER A 290 3.43 14.36 13.62
N GLU A 291 3.58 13.20 12.99
CA GLU A 291 4.88 12.56 12.76
C GLU A 291 4.96 11.99 11.34
N ALA A 292 6.15 12.02 10.77
CA ALA A 292 6.45 11.44 9.48
C ALA A 292 7.61 10.42 9.59
N PHE A 293 7.45 9.27 8.93
CA PHE A 293 8.40 8.17 8.97
C PHE A 293 8.85 7.81 7.56
N MET A 294 10.17 7.71 7.37
CA MET A 294 10.81 7.25 6.14
C MET A 294 11.48 5.90 6.36
N LEU A 295 11.02 4.90 5.65
CA LEU A 295 11.64 3.59 5.59
C LEU A 295 12.83 3.64 4.63
N ILE A 296 13.96 3.05 5.06
CA ILE A 296 15.16 2.93 4.24
C ILE A 296 15.47 1.47 3.93
N ALA A 297 15.69 1.18 2.63
CA ALA A 297 16.15 -0.11 2.15
C ALA A 297 17.68 -0.22 2.33
N ASP A 298 18.11 -0.52 3.56
CA ASP A 298 19.51 -0.59 3.97
C ASP A 298 19.99 -2.02 4.27
N ASP A 299 19.22 -3.04 3.88
CA ASP A 299 19.54 -4.45 4.06
C ASP A 299 19.83 -5.12 2.72
N ASP A 300 21.10 -5.36 2.45
CA ASP A 300 21.59 -6.03 1.24
C ASP A 300 21.73 -7.55 1.39
N VAL A 301 21.26 -8.11 2.50
CA VAL A 301 21.28 -9.56 2.80
C VAL A 301 19.88 -10.16 2.68
N ARG A 302 18.87 -9.48 3.21
CA ARG A 302 17.47 -9.95 3.26
C ARG A 302 16.59 -9.29 2.19
N ASP A 303 17.13 -8.27 1.50
CA ASP A 303 16.53 -7.59 0.36
C ASP A 303 17.63 -7.12 -0.61
N HIS A 304 17.25 -6.66 -1.79
CA HIS A 304 18.17 -5.95 -2.67
C HIS A 304 18.22 -4.47 -2.29
N ALA A 305 19.41 -3.95 -2.01
CA ALA A 305 19.59 -2.56 -1.58
C ALA A 305 20.72 -1.86 -2.35
N ASN A 306 20.53 -0.59 -2.62
CA ASN A 306 21.60 0.30 -3.03
C ASN A 306 22.09 1.11 -1.82
N LEU A 307 23.06 0.58 -1.08
CA LEU A 307 23.52 1.15 0.21
C LEU A 307 24.06 2.56 0.07
N GLU A 308 24.75 2.91 -1.04
CA GLU A 308 25.29 4.25 -1.25
C GLU A 308 24.18 5.28 -1.43
N GLU A 309 23.20 4.97 -2.27
CA GLU A 309 22.06 5.85 -2.51
C GLU A 309 21.19 5.97 -1.25
N THR A 310 20.96 4.87 -0.55
CA THR A 310 20.21 4.82 0.71
C THR A 310 20.85 5.72 1.77
N ALA A 311 22.16 5.69 1.94
CA ALA A 311 22.87 6.55 2.90
C ALA A 311 22.74 8.06 2.55
N LYS A 312 22.77 8.40 1.26
CA LYS A 312 22.53 9.79 0.80
C LYS A 312 21.11 10.25 1.11
N ARG A 313 20.12 9.41 0.85
CA ARG A 313 18.70 9.68 1.13
C ARG A 313 18.46 9.86 2.63
N GLU A 314 18.96 8.94 3.44
CA GLU A 314 18.84 8.99 4.91
C GLU A 314 19.34 10.33 5.47
N ALA A 315 20.54 10.78 5.01
CA ALA A 315 21.10 12.05 5.46
C ALA A 315 20.20 13.27 5.12
N ASN A 316 19.51 13.23 3.98
CA ASN A 316 18.57 14.28 3.58
C ASN A 316 17.30 14.24 4.40
N TRP A 317 16.74 13.05 4.69
CA TRP A 317 15.50 12.90 5.47
C TRP A 317 15.68 13.25 6.93
N LYS A 318 16.85 12.93 7.53
CA LYS A 318 17.21 13.40 8.87
C LYS A 318 17.24 14.93 8.96
N LYS A 319 17.75 15.62 7.92
CA LYS A 319 17.70 17.08 7.86
C LYS A 319 16.29 17.65 7.74
N ALA A 320 15.37 16.88 7.15
CA ALA A 320 13.95 17.22 7.06
C ALA A 320 13.16 16.88 8.33
N ASN A 321 13.83 16.36 9.38
CA ASN A 321 13.24 15.90 10.64
C ASN A 321 12.21 14.76 10.47
N TYR A 322 12.40 13.88 9.47
CA TYR A 322 11.63 12.67 9.38
C TYR A 322 12.24 11.57 10.26
N ASN A 323 11.40 10.76 10.89
CA ASN A 323 11.83 9.58 11.64
C ASN A 323 12.28 8.50 10.65
N ILE A 324 13.40 7.85 10.91
CA ILE A 324 13.94 6.82 10.01
C ILE A 324 13.60 5.43 10.54
N ILE A 325 13.06 4.58 9.67
CA ILE A 325 12.88 3.14 9.90
C ILE A 325 13.92 2.41 9.06
N SER A 326 14.83 1.69 9.71
CA SER A 326 15.89 0.90 9.07
C SER A 326 15.43 -0.54 8.89
N MET A 327 15.32 -1.02 7.67
CA MET A 327 14.94 -2.43 7.41
C MET A 327 15.97 -3.38 8.03
N LYS A 328 17.25 -3.02 8.00
CA LYS A 328 18.36 -3.83 8.53
C LYS A 328 18.35 -3.93 10.05
N ASN A 329 18.11 -2.80 10.72
CA ASN A 329 18.31 -2.70 12.18
C ASN A 329 17.00 -2.84 12.94
N ASP A 330 15.89 -2.33 12.40
CA ASP A 330 14.62 -2.24 13.11
C ASP A 330 13.76 -3.51 12.89
N PHE A 331 13.97 -4.25 11.79
CA PHE A 331 13.19 -5.44 11.47
C PHE A 331 13.93 -6.75 11.83
N LYS A 332 13.22 -7.68 12.46
CA LYS A 332 13.72 -9.05 12.67
C LYS A 332 13.66 -9.89 11.39
N THR A 333 12.68 -9.63 10.55
CA THR A 333 12.51 -10.22 9.22
C THR A 333 11.92 -9.16 8.29
N ILE A 334 12.10 -9.30 6.98
CA ILE A 334 11.47 -8.41 6.00
C ILE A 334 10.21 -9.07 5.42
N TYR A 335 10.36 -10.18 4.75
CA TYR A 335 9.29 -10.89 4.03
C TYR A 335 8.75 -12.12 4.78
N GLY A 336 9.37 -12.52 5.91
CA GLY A 336 9.08 -13.75 6.64
C GLY A 336 10.02 -14.90 6.26
N ASP A 337 9.71 -16.10 6.76
CA ASP A 337 10.53 -17.28 6.56
C ASP A 337 10.43 -17.83 5.14
N GLY A 338 11.52 -18.40 4.65
CA GLY A 338 11.58 -19.10 3.36
C GLY A 338 11.76 -18.18 2.14
N VAL A 339 11.90 -16.87 2.32
CA VAL A 339 12.27 -15.95 1.24
C VAL A 339 13.79 -15.80 1.19
N GLU A 340 14.34 -15.97 0.00
CA GLU A 340 15.77 -15.85 -0.25
C GLU A 340 16.04 -14.80 -1.31
N VAL A 341 17.05 -13.96 -1.09
CA VAL A 341 17.63 -13.07 -2.09
C VAL A 341 18.59 -13.89 -2.95
N VAL A 342 18.42 -13.81 -4.26
CA VAL A 342 19.28 -14.52 -5.22
C VAL A 342 19.77 -13.53 -6.29
N PRO A 343 20.87 -13.85 -7.01
CA PRO A 343 21.29 -13.03 -8.15
C PRO A 343 20.15 -12.87 -9.18
N PHE A 344 20.09 -11.72 -9.83
CA PHE A 344 19.14 -11.50 -10.90
C PHE A 344 19.33 -12.51 -12.03
N SER A 345 18.25 -13.16 -12.44
CA SER A 345 18.19 -14.02 -13.62
C SER A 345 16.96 -13.61 -14.43
N PHE A 346 17.14 -13.44 -15.73
CA PHE A 346 16.12 -12.98 -16.67
C PHE A 346 15.83 -14.04 -17.77
N GLU A 347 16.10 -15.33 -17.45
CA GLU A 347 15.80 -16.47 -18.34
C GLU A 347 14.31 -16.80 -18.35
#